data_bfe2c9396bfc9757cfc52ae4df3f0b8f
#
_entry.id   bfe2c9396bfc9757cfc52ae4df3f0b8f
#
_cell.length_a   1.000
_cell.length_b   1.000
_cell.length_c   1.000
_cell.angle_alpha   90.00
_cell.angle_beta   90.00
_cell.angle_gamma   90.00
#
_symmetry.space_group_name_H-M   'P 1'
#
loop_
_entity.id
_entity.type
_entity.pdbx_description
1 polymer ?
#
loop_
_entity_poly.entity_id
_entity_poly.type
_entity_poly.pdbx_seq_one_letter_code
_entity_poly.pdbx_strand_id
1 'polypeptide(L)'
;MRLLKTCALAAIGAAFSVSASAEYKGVPRTFLWNPGGVAIYDAAKHKKNGPYVVGFSNAGLSNPWRVAMLHGIEAAAERNKAKLKRFIITDANDNPSKQAADIQDLIAQGVDILLVSPATAEALDPVLRRANRRGVPIVLVDREVTSKDSYITFVTASDQALGRISAQWLAEKLNFQGKIVMLGGLAGASPAENRIKAAKEVFNQYPGIQVLEVQYTSWSPANGKKIMSALIQKYGKDIAGVWADSGLQGSGSIEAFLAAGYKSGAIPPHTGGDFNAMYKLSVQHKVPMVGVDYPPAMGAKSFEVLFDVLAGKGIPRRIEVNQQIVVSQGHETASVAADVFVKDYALMDKPGAVIMSSGVGKDYDPKNFRADYPK
;
A
#
# COMPACT_ATOMS: atom_id res chain seq x y z
N MET A 1 -63.53 -38.56 5.77
CA MET A 1 -63.24 -37.14 5.51
C MET A 1 -62.15 -36.67 6.48
N ARG A 2 -60.89 -36.64 6.05
CA ARG A 2 -59.77 -36.14 6.85
C ARG A 2 -59.14 -34.99 6.07
N LEU A 3 -59.20 -33.77 6.63
CA LEU A 3 -58.51 -32.58 6.10
C LEU A 3 -56.99 -32.67 6.39
N LEU A 4 -56.22 -32.68 5.37
CA LEU A 4 -54.77 -32.45 5.46
C LEU A 4 -54.53 -30.95 5.52
N LYS A 5 -53.98 -30.47 6.63
CA LYS A 5 -53.40 -29.09 6.75
C LYS A 5 -51.97 -29.15 6.32
N THR A 6 -51.66 -28.50 5.23
CA THR A 6 -50.31 -28.23 4.75
C THR A 6 -49.72 -27.08 5.55
N CYS A 7 -48.70 -27.34 6.38
CA CYS A 7 -47.87 -26.31 7.02
C CYS A 7 -46.78 -25.92 6.03
N ALA A 8 -46.82 -24.68 5.53
CA ALA A 8 -45.72 -24.06 4.82
C ALA A 8 -44.68 -23.61 5.84
N LEU A 9 -43.52 -24.26 5.84
CA LEU A 9 -42.32 -23.73 6.54
C LEU A 9 -41.75 -22.55 5.74
N ALA A 10 -41.93 -21.35 6.26
CA ALA A 10 -41.17 -20.19 5.82
C ALA A 10 -39.75 -20.30 6.37
N ALA A 11 -38.78 -20.63 5.53
CA ALA A 11 -37.37 -20.54 5.85
C ALA A 11 -36.99 -19.07 5.92
N ILE A 12 -36.92 -18.53 7.13
CA ILE A 12 -36.31 -17.22 7.38
C ILE A 12 -34.80 -17.42 7.22
N GLY A 13 -34.27 -17.04 6.07
CA GLY A 13 -32.83 -16.91 5.85
C GLY A 13 -32.31 -15.74 6.69
N ALA A 14 -31.76 -16.04 7.86
CA ALA A 14 -31.00 -15.10 8.62
C ALA A 14 -29.71 -14.81 7.82
N ALA A 15 -29.70 -13.70 7.06
CA ALA A 15 -28.50 -13.14 6.53
C ALA A 15 -27.65 -12.68 7.73
N PHE A 16 -26.66 -13.47 8.10
CA PHE A 16 -25.61 -13.02 9.03
C PHE A 16 -24.85 -11.89 8.36
N SER A 17 -25.25 -10.67 8.64
CA SER A 17 -24.38 -9.51 8.44
C SER A 17 -23.22 -9.67 9.42
N VAL A 18 -22.11 -10.25 8.99
CA VAL A 18 -20.85 -10.21 9.73
C VAL A 18 -20.51 -8.72 9.87
N SER A 19 -20.63 -8.18 11.08
CA SER A 19 -20.26 -6.80 11.33
C SER A 19 -18.79 -6.63 10.97
N ALA A 20 -18.46 -5.57 10.22
CA ALA A 20 -17.09 -5.28 9.77
C ALA A 20 -16.07 -5.27 10.95
N SER A 21 -16.51 -4.99 12.17
CA SER A 21 -15.71 -5.05 13.39
C SER A 21 -15.20 -6.45 13.77
N ALA A 22 -15.86 -7.53 13.32
CA ALA A 22 -15.41 -8.88 13.59
C ALA A 22 -14.24 -9.31 12.68
N GLU A 23 -14.10 -8.67 11.51
CA GLU A 23 -13.09 -9.02 10.50
C GLU A 23 -11.66 -8.70 10.95
N TYR A 24 -11.49 -7.68 11.80
CA TYR A 24 -10.16 -7.22 12.25
C TYR A 24 -9.84 -7.55 13.71
N LYS A 25 -10.79 -8.11 14.44
CA LYS A 25 -10.59 -8.50 15.83
C LYS A 25 -9.56 -9.61 15.93
N GLY A 26 -8.47 -9.35 16.64
CA GLY A 26 -7.38 -10.30 16.79
C GLY A 26 -6.48 -10.44 15.54
N VAL A 27 -6.51 -9.49 14.61
CA VAL A 27 -5.53 -9.43 13.51
C VAL A 27 -4.14 -9.25 14.12
N PRO A 28 -3.18 -10.16 13.84
CA PRO A 28 -1.85 -10.05 14.40
C PRO A 28 -1.13 -8.81 13.86
N ARG A 29 -0.19 -8.29 14.64
CA ARG A 29 0.62 -7.11 14.27
C ARG A 29 1.28 -7.25 12.90
N THR A 30 1.72 -8.46 12.55
CA THR A 30 2.27 -8.78 11.23
C THR A 30 1.37 -9.82 10.57
N PHE A 31 0.89 -9.57 9.37
CA PHE A 31 -0.08 -10.43 8.69
C PHE A 31 0.07 -10.43 7.17
N LEU A 32 -0.44 -11.49 6.55
CA LEU A 32 -0.78 -11.56 5.13
C LEU A 32 -2.30 -11.52 5.00
N TRP A 33 -2.81 -10.56 4.25
CA TRP A 33 -4.26 -10.41 4.11
C TRP A 33 -4.89 -11.51 3.24
N ASN A 34 -4.18 -11.98 2.25
CA ASN A 34 -4.68 -13.00 1.32
C ASN A 34 -3.70 -14.16 1.19
N PRO A 35 -3.56 -15.00 2.24
CA PRO A 35 -2.53 -16.04 2.32
C PRO A 35 -2.73 -17.22 1.37
N GLY A 36 -3.90 -17.33 0.71
CA GLY A 36 -4.20 -18.50 -0.15
C GLY A 36 -5.23 -18.22 -1.23
N GLY A 37 -5.46 -19.22 -2.10
CA GLY A 37 -6.52 -19.18 -3.12
C GLY A 37 -6.18 -18.36 -4.38
N VAL A 38 -4.90 -18.10 -4.64
CA VAL A 38 -4.45 -17.35 -5.82
C VAL A 38 -4.22 -18.30 -6.99
N ALA A 39 -4.75 -17.96 -8.16
CA ALA A 39 -4.49 -18.71 -9.40
C ALA A 39 -3.00 -18.78 -9.72
N ILE A 40 -2.53 -19.91 -10.18
CA ILE A 40 -1.14 -20.15 -10.59
C ILE A 40 -1.02 -19.94 -12.10
N TYR A 41 -0.03 -19.13 -12.50
CA TYR A 41 0.37 -18.97 -13.89
C TYR A 41 1.47 -19.99 -14.23
N ASP A 42 1.28 -20.75 -15.30
CA ASP A 42 2.32 -21.62 -15.83
C ASP A 42 3.34 -20.81 -16.66
N ALA A 43 4.55 -20.65 -16.12
CA ALA A 43 5.61 -19.91 -16.78
C ALA A 43 6.51 -20.79 -17.66
N ALA A 44 6.19 -22.07 -17.93
CA ALA A 44 7.03 -23.00 -18.72
C ALA A 44 7.46 -22.42 -20.07
N LYS A 45 6.58 -21.68 -20.76
CA LYS A 45 6.89 -21.04 -22.05
C LYS A 45 7.92 -19.91 -21.96
N HIS A 46 8.22 -19.39 -20.77
CA HIS A 46 9.22 -18.33 -20.55
C HIS A 46 10.56 -18.86 -20.05
N LYS A 47 10.69 -20.19 -19.93
CA LYS A 47 11.95 -20.83 -19.52
C LYS A 47 13.09 -20.42 -20.43
N LYS A 48 14.15 -19.89 -19.85
CA LYS A 48 15.40 -19.49 -20.52
C LYS A 48 16.61 -19.91 -19.70
N ASN A 49 17.76 -20.03 -20.38
CA ASN A 49 19.05 -20.20 -19.70
C ASN A 49 19.72 -18.84 -19.56
N GLY A 50 20.29 -18.58 -18.38
CA GLY A 50 21.02 -17.34 -18.09
C GLY A 50 22.44 -17.32 -18.67
N PRO A 51 23.19 -16.24 -18.47
CA PRO A 51 22.81 -15.06 -17.70
C PRO A 51 21.82 -14.16 -18.42
N TYR A 52 20.97 -13.45 -17.65
CA TYR A 52 19.79 -12.73 -18.15
C TYR A 52 20.02 -11.22 -18.29
N VAL A 53 19.30 -10.60 -19.21
CA VAL A 53 19.11 -9.14 -19.30
C VAL A 53 17.78 -8.81 -18.65
N VAL A 54 17.81 -8.13 -17.51
CA VAL A 54 16.62 -7.72 -16.73
C VAL A 54 16.41 -6.24 -16.93
N GLY A 55 15.17 -5.83 -17.24
CA GLY A 55 14.74 -4.43 -17.26
C GLY A 55 13.86 -4.11 -16.07
N PHE A 56 14.12 -2.99 -15.39
CA PHE A 56 13.20 -2.41 -14.40
C PHE A 56 12.72 -1.04 -14.88
N SER A 57 11.43 -0.92 -15.14
CA SER A 57 10.77 0.36 -15.45
C SER A 57 10.07 0.89 -14.22
N ASN A 58 10.64 1.95 -13.63
CA ASN A 58 10.15 2.60 -12.42
C ASN A 58 9.28 3.81 -12.76
N ALA A 59 8.14 3.97 -12.07
CA ALA A 59 7.27 5.13 -12.21
C ALA A 59 7.99 6.43 -11.84
N GLY A 60 8.71 6.46 -10.71
CA GLY A 60 9.40 7.64 -10.21
C GLY A 60 10.05 7.42 -8.85
N LEU A 61 10.85 8.40 -8.42
CA LEU A 61 11.57 8.43 -7.15
C LEU A 61 11.18 9.65 -6.30
N SER A 62 9.95 10.12 -6.44
CA SER A 62 9.45 11.37 -5.87
C SER A 62 9.34 11.40 -4.34
N ASN A 63 9.48 10.24 -3.67
CA ASN A 63 9.38 10.15 -2.21
C ASN A 63 10.29 9.06 -1.63
N PRO A 64 10.57 9.09 -0.29
CA PRO A 64 11.46 8.14 0.37
C PRO A 64 11.05 6.67 0.24
N TRP A 65 9.75 6.37 0.17
CA TRP A 65 9.26 5.01 0.02
C TRP A 65 9.70 4.40 -1.33
N ARG A 66 9.60 5.19 -2.41
CA ARG A 66 10.03 4.79 -3.76
C ARG A 66 11.53 4.53 -3.82
N VAL A 67 12.31 5.36 -3.14
CA VAL A 67 13.77 5.18 -3.02
C VAL A 67 14.10 3.90 -2.24
N ALA A 68 13.41 3.64 -1.13
CA ALA A 68 13.59 2.41 -0.36
C ALA A 68 13.26 1.15 -1.17
N MET A 69 12.20 1.17 -1.99
CA MET A 69 11.86 0.06 -2.87
C MET A 69 12.93 -0.18 -3.93
N LEU A 70 13.47 0.88 -4.56
CA LEU A 70 14.56 0.77 -5.54
C LEU A 70 15.81 0.17 -4.90
N HIS A 71 16.22 0.65 -3.72
CA HIS A 71 17.38 0.08 -3.01
C HIS A 71 17.20 -1.41 -2.70
N GLY A 72 15.98 -1.83 -2.35
CA GLY A 72 15.66 -3.24 -2.17
C GLY A 72 15.84 -4.07 -3.45
N ILE A 73 15.42 -3.52 -4.59
CA ILE A 73 15.59 -4.12 -5.92
C ILE A 73 17.09 -4.22 -6.28
N GLU A 74 17.84 -3.13 -6.11
CA GLU A 74 19.29 -3.08 -6.37
C GLU A 74 20.07 -4.07 -5.50
N ALA A 75 19.74 -4.16 -4.20
CA ALA A 75 20.33 -5.14 -3.29
C ALA A 75 20.01 -6.58 -3.72
N ALA A 76 18.79 -6.86 -4.20
CA ALA A 76 18.43 -8.16 -4.74
C ALA A 76 19.18 -8.47 -6.04
N ALA A 77 19.37 -7.47 -6.91
CA ALA A 77 20.17 -7.62 -8.14
C ALA A 77 21.62 -7.95 -7.80
N GLU A 78 22.25 -7.26 -6.85
CA GLU A 78 23.62 -7.54 -6.42
C GLU A 78 23.77 -8.96 -5.84
N ARG A 79 22.83 -9.40 -5.00
CA ARG A 79 22.82 -10.80 -4.50
C ARG A 79 22.73 -11.85 -5.62
N ASN A 80 22.13 -11.51 -6.73
CA ASN A 80 21.91 -12.39 -7.87
C ASN A 80 22.79 -12.05 -9.09
N LYS A 81 23.85 -11.26 -8.92
CA LYS A 81 24.69 -10.77 -10.02
C LYS A 81 25.23 -11.86 -10.95
N ALA A 82 25.54 -13.04 -10.41
CA ALA A 82 26.00 -14.17 -11.20
C ALA A 82 24.96 -14.69 -12.22
N LYS A 83 23.67 -14.38 -12.02
CA LYS A 83 22.57 -14.71 -12.96
C LYS A 83 22.31 -13.59 -13.98
N LEU A 84 22.94 -12.43 -13.83
CA LEU A 84 22.68 -11.25 -14.64
C LEU A 84 23.76 -11.03 -15.70
N LYS A 85 23.35 -10.87 -16.95
CA LYS A 85 24.17 -10.30 -18.00
C LYS A 85 24.16 -8.77 -17.95
N ARG A 86 22.99 -8.18 -17.73
CA ARG A 86 22.75 -6.75 -17.50
C ARG A 86 21.51 -6.55 -16.63
N PHE A 87 21.55 -5.51 -15.83
CA PHE A 87 20.37 -4.96 -15.17
C PHE A 87 20.21 -3.51 -15.58
N ILE A 88 19.08 -3.16 -16.21
CA ILE A 88 18.81 -1.83 -16.77
C ILE A 88 17.63 -1.23 -16.04
N ILE A 89 17.82 -0.05 -15.48
CA ILE A 89 16.81 0.69 -14.72
C ILE A 89 16.43 1.94 -15.51
N THR A 90 15.14 2.21 -15.63
CA THR A 90 14.61 3.47 -16.14
C THR A 90 13.72 4.12 -15.09
N ASP A 91 13.74 5.44 -15.03
CA ASP A 91 12.89 6.24 -14.15
C ASP A 91 12.05 7.22 -14.99
N ALA A 92 10.74 7.08 -14.87
CA ALA A 92 9.80 7.87 -15.66
C ALA A 92 9.47 9.24 -15.06
N ASN A 93 9.98 9.57 -13.86
CA ASN A 93 9.64 10.81 -13.15
C ASN A 93 8.13 11.04 -13.03
N ASP A 94 7.39 9.98 -12.69
CA ASP A 94 5.93 9.93 -12.60
C ASP A 94 5.17 10.33 -13.90
N ASN A 95 5.86 10.28 -15.07
CA ASN A 95 5.28 10.58 -16.37
C ASN A 95 4.93 9.27 -17.11
N PRO A 96 3.62 8.93 -17.29
CA PRO A 96 3.20 7.69 -17.94
C PRO A 96 3.65 7.56 -19.40
N SER A 97 3.69 8.66 -20.15
CA SER A 97 4.11 8.65 -21.56
C SER A 97 5.60 8.36 -21.68
N LYS A 98 6.43 8.96 -20.81
CA LYS A 98 7.85 8.63 -20.72
C LYS A 98 8.04 7.16 -20.35
N GLN A 99 7.28 6.66 -19.36
CA GLN A 99 7.39 5.25 -18.96
C GLN A 99 7.05 4.31 -20.10
N ALA A 100 6.03 4.62 -20.90
CA ALA A 100 5.68 3.80 -22.07
C ALA A 100 6.80 3.77 -23.11
N ALA A 101 7.51 4.89 -23.34
CA ALA A 101 8.68 4.94 -24.20
C ALA A 101 9.85 4.15 -23.61
N ASP A 102 10.16 4.35 -22.33
CA ASP A 102 11.22 3.62 -21.61
C ASP A 102 11.01 2.09 -21.70
N ILE A 103 9.77 1.61 -21.58
CA ILE A 103 9.43 0.16 -21.74
C ILE A 103 9.71 -0.31 -23.15
N GLN A 104 9.37 0.49 -24.18
CA GLN A 104 9.65 0.13 -25.57
C GLN A 104 11.17 0.06 -25.83
N ASP A 105 11.94 0.97 -25.26
CA ASP A 105 13.40 0.99 -25.38
C ASP A 105 14.03 -0.20 -24.66
N LEU A 106 13.54 -0.59 -23.49
CA LEU A 106 14.00 -1.80 -22.79
C LEU A 106 13.74 -3.06 -23.64
N ILE A 107 12.58 -3.14 -24.28
CA ILE A 107 12.25 -4.26 -25.20
C ILE A 107 13.19 -4.26 -26.41
N ALA A 108 13.47 -3.09 -27.00
CA ALA A 108 14.40 -2.97 -28.14
C ALA A 108 15.84 -3.34 -27.75
N GLN A 109 16.22 -3.13 -26.49
CA GLN A 109 17.53 -3.55 -25.95
C GLN A 109 17.60 -5.06 -25.65
N GLY A 110 16.54 -5.82 -25.91
CA GLY A 110 16.51 -7.27 -25.80
C GLY A 110 16.47 -7.79 -24.36
N VAL A 111 15.68 -7.15 -23.48
CA VAL A 111 15.47 -7.68 -22.13
C VAL A 111 14.77 -9.04 -22.17
N ASP A 112 15.20 -9.96 -21.33
CA ASP A 112 14.59 -11.29 -21.18
C ASP A 112 13.33 -11.25 -20.34
N ILE A 113 13.20 -10.27 -19.43
CA ILE A 113 12.08 -10.06 -18.53
C ILE A 113 12.01 -8.61 -18.10
N LEU A 114 10.80 -8.11 -17.86
CA LEU A 114 10.53 -6.79 -17.31
C LEU A 114 9.96 -6.89 -15.89
N LEU A 115 10.55 -6.12 -14.97
CA LEU A 115 9.94 -5.68 -13.74
C LEU A 115 9.36 -4.28 -13.96
N VAL A 116 8.11 -4.05 -13.59
CA VAL A 116 7.46 -2.74 -13.83
C VAL A 116 6.70 -2.30 -12.59
N SER A 117 6.93 -1.05 -12.17
CA SER A 117 6.06 -0.35 -11.23
C SER A 117 5.35 0.77 -12.00
N PRO A 118 4.08 0.59 -12.42
CA PRO A 118 3.41 1.52 -13.33
C PRO A 118 3.15 2.90 -12.73
N ALA A 119 3.30 3.96 -13.51
CA ALA A 119 2.93 5.32 -13.08
C ALA A 119 1.42 5.43 -12.85
N THR A 120 0.63 4.95 -13.80
CA THR A 120 -0.83 4.85 -13.68
C THR A 120 -1.34 3.53 -14.27
N ALA A 121 -2.51 3.09 -13.79
CA ALA A 121 -3.06 1.80 -14.18
C ALA A 121 -3.48 1.74 -15.65
N GLU A 122 -4.17 2.77 -16.14
CA GLU A 122 -4.73 2.78 -17.50
C GLU A 122 -3.69 3.05 -18.58
N ALA A 123 -2.83 4.05 -18.38
CA ALA A 123 -1.91 4.52 -19.42
C ALA A 123 -0.84 3.47 -19.80
N LEU A 124 -0.42 2.62 -18.86
CA LEU A 124 0.63 1.63 -19.09
C LEU A 124 0.11 0.29 -19.63
N ASP A 125 -1.17 -0.03 -19.43
CA ASP A 125 -1.75 -1.29 -19.84
C ASP A 125 -1.53 -1.61 -21.36
N PRO A 126 -1.73 -0.68 -22.30
CA PRO A 126 -1.53 -0.97 -23.72
C PRO A 126 -0.08 -1.35 -24.10
N VAL A 127 0.92 -0.70 -23.52
CA VAL A 127 2.32 -1.02 -23.83
C VAL A 127 2.74 -2.35 -23.21
N LEU A 128 2.27 -2.68 -22.00
CA LEU A 128 2.55 -3.95 -21.35
C LEU A 128 1.88 -5.12 -22.08
N ARG A 129 0.64 -4.96 -22.54
CA ARG A 129 0.00 -5.98 -23.41
C ARG A 129 0.77 -6.22 -24.69
N ARG A 130 1.30 -5.17 -25.33
CA ARG A 130 2.14 -5.33 -26.52
C ARG A 130 3.43 -6.09 -26.21
N ALA A 131 4.10 -5.78 -25.08
CA ALA A 131 5.30 -6.48 -24.64
C ALA A 131 5.03 -7.96 -24.37
N ASN A 132 3.95 -8.27 -23.65
CA ASN A 132 3.54 -9.66 -23.37
C ASN A 132 3.24 -10.46 -24.66
N ARG A 133 2.54 -9.86 -25.64
CA ARG A 133 2.29 -10.48 -26.94
C ARG A 133 3.58 -10.74 -27.75
N ARG A 134 4.64 -9.98 -27.52
CA ARG A 134 5.98 -10.19 -28.12
C ARG A 134 6.81 -11.23 -27.35
N GLY A 135 6.21 -11.87 -26.33
CA GLY A 135 6.87 -12.93 -25.55
C GLY A 135 7.77 -12.41 -24.41
N VAL A 136 7.79 -11.10 -24.13
CA VAL A 136 8.53 -10.56 -22.99
C VAL A 136 7.68 -10.73 -21.73
N PRO A 137 8.09 -11.58 -20.78
CA PRO A 137 7.38 -11.77 -19.52
C PRO A 137 7.47 -10.51 -18.65
N ILE A 138 6.37 -10.22 -17.92
CA ILE A 138 6.25 -9.02 -17.10
C ILE A 138 5.84 -9.40 -15.68
N VAL A 139 6.59 -8.89 -14.71
CA VAL A 139 6.25 -8.91 -13.28
C VAL A 139 5.93 -7.48 -12.86
N LEU A 140 4.79 -7.28 -12.21
CA LEU A 140 4.44 -5.99 -11.61
C LEU A 140 4.87 -5.95 -10.16
N VAL A 141 5.23 -4.77 -9.69
CA VAL A 141 5.52 -4.47 -8.29
C VAL A 141 4.85 -3.18 -7.84
N ASP A 142 4.34 -3.16 -6.60
CA ASP A 142 3.71 -2.00 -5.97
C ASP A 142 2.39 -1.59 -6.61
N ARG A 143 2.37 -1.31 -7.92
CA ARG A 143 1.21 -0.83 -8.66
C ARG A 143 0.76 -1.82 -9.73
N GLU A 144 -0.54 -1.90 -9.92
CA GLU A 144 -1.18 -2.79 -10.90
C GLU A 144 -1.71 -1.98 -12.10
N VAL A 145 -1.86 -2.64 -13.25
CA VAL A 145 -2.56 -2.11 -14.43
C VAL A 145 -3.95 -2.70 -14.55
N THR A 146 -4.78 -2.16 -15.44
CA THR A 146 -6.20 -2.54 -15.55
C THR A 146 -6.42 -3.98 -16.03
N SER A 147 -5.59 -4.47 -16.96
CA SER A 147 -5.75 -5.82 -17.52
C SER A 147 -4.80 -6.81 -16.88
N LYS A 148 -5.37 -7.88 -16.30
CA LYS A 148 -4.59 -9.00 -15.75
C LYS A 148 -3.86 -9.83 -16.82
N ASP A 149 -4.18 -9.66 -18.09
CA ASP A 149 -3.50 -10.34 -19.20
C ASP A 149 -2.20 -9.64 -19.60
N SER A 150 -1.92 -8.48 -19.04
CA SER A 150 -0.74 -7.68 -19.35
C SER A 150 0.53 -8.15 -18.63
N TYR A 151 0.40 -9.03 -17.61
CA TYR A 151 1.52 -9.44 -16.75
C TYR A 151 1.33 -10.88 -16.23
N ILE A 152 2.40 -11.46 -15.71
CA ILE A 152 2.43 -12.81 -15.13
C ILE A 152 1.97 -12.79 -13.68
N THR A 153 2.58 -11.93 -12.87
CA THR A 153 2.31 -11.81 -11.44
C THR A 153 2.43 -10.38 -10.97
N PHE A 154 1.76 -10.09 -9.89
CA PHE A 154 1.79 -8.81 -9.20
C PHE A 154 2.28 -9.00 -7.76
N VAL A 155 3.43 -8.42 -7.44
CA VAL A 155 4.02 -8.45 -6.10
C VAL A 155 3.67 -7.16 -5.37
N THR A 156 2.99 -7.27 -4.25
CA THR A 156 2.40 -6.13 -3.54
C THR A 156 2.21 -6.43 -2.05
N ALA A 157 1.55 -5.54 -1.35
CA ALA A 157 0.86 -5.77 -0.08
C ALA A 157 -0.64 -5.46 -0.28
N SER A 158 -1.48 -5.71 0.71
CA SER A 158 -2.91 -5.49 0.54
C SER A 158 -3.32 -4.03 0.76
N ASP A 159 -3.57 -3.31 -0.32
CA ASP A 159 -4.18 -1.98 -0.29
C ASP A 159 -5.56 -1.99 0.36
N GLN A 160 -6.33 -3.06 0.11
CA GLN A 160 -7.67 -3.23 0.68
C GLN A 160 -7.60 -3.37 2.19
N ALA A 161 -6.67 -4.19 2.72
CA ALA A 161 -6.46 -4.33 4.15
C ALA A 161 -6.07 -2.99 4.78
N LEU A 162 -5.14 -2.26 4.16
CA LEU A 162 -4.72 -0.94 4.62
C LEU A 162 -5.93 0.02 4.71
N GLY A 163 -6.70 0.13 3.63
CA GLY A 163 -7.87 1.00 3.59
C GLY A 163 -8.92 0.63 4.62
N ARG A 164 -9.26 -0.67 4.75
CA ARG A 164 -10.30 -1.16 5.67
C ARG A 164 -9.89 -1.03 7.14
N ILE A 165 -8.69 -1.51 7.50
CA ILE A 165 -8.21 -1.49 8.89
C ILE A 165 -8.10 -0.05 9.40
N SER A 166 -7.49 0.83 8.61
CA SER A 166 -7.33 2.23 9.00
C SER A 166 -8.67 2.97 9.11
N ALA A 167 -9.59 2.72 8.18
CA ALA A 167 -10.92 3.33 8.22
C ALA A 167 -11.76 2.80 9.39
N GLN A 168 -11.70 1.50 9.67
CA GLN A 168 -12.41 0.90 10.80
C GLN A 168 -11.92 1.48 12.14
N TRP A 169 -10.59 1.54 12.31
CA TRP A 169 -10.01 2.16 13.50
C TRP A 169 -10.47 3.62 13.66
N LEU A 170 -10.44 4.41 12.57
CA LEU A 170 -10.84 5.81 12.64
C LEU A 170 -12.33 5.95 12.99
N ALA A 171 -13.21 5.14 12.41
CA ALA A 171 -14.63 5.13 12.73
C ALA A 171 -14.88 4.78 14.20
N GLU A 172 -14.22 3.75 14.73
CA GLU A 172 -14.32 3.36 16.15
C GLU A 172 -13.76 4.45 17.07
N LYS A 173 -12.65 5.07 16.69
CA LYS A 173 -12.03 6.18 17.45
C LYS A 173 -12.93 7.40 17.56
N LEU A 174 -13.78 7.62 16.58
CA LEU A 174 -14.80 8.67 16.52
C LEU A 174 -16.15 8.23 17.11
N ASN A 175 -16.24 7.05 17.72
CA ASN A 175 -17.52 6.46 18.16
C ASN A 175 -18.56 6.45 17.03
N PHE A 176 -18.12 6.15 15.81
CA PHE A 176 -18.94 6.05 14.60
C PHE A 176 -19.69 7.33 14.21
N GLN A 177 -19.21 8.50 14.66
CA GLN A 177 -19.82 9.80 14.40
C GLN A 177 -18.75 10.85 14.12
N GLY A 178 -19.03 11.78 13.20
CA GLY A 178 -18.16 12.93 12.93
C GLY A 178 -17.88 13.16 11.45
N LYS A 179 -17.31 14.32 11.17
CA LYS A 179 -16.92 14.72 9.82
C LYS A 179 -15.44 14.48 9.63
N ILE A 180 -15.08 13.81 8.54
CA ILE A 180 -13.69 13.46 8.23
C ILE A 180 -13.26 14.00 6.88
N VAL A 181 -11.97 14.16 6.70
CA VAL A 181 -11.36 14.40 5.39
C VAL A 181 -10.47 13.23 5.01
N MET A 182 -10.34 12.95 3.71
CA MET A 182 -9.52 11.87 3.20
C MET A 182 -8.38 12.42 2.34
N LEU A 183 -7.15 12.02 2.63
CA LEU A 183 -5.93 12.37 1.91
C LEU A 183 -5.37 11.12 1.23
N GLY A 184 -5.65 10.98 -0.05
CA GLY A 184 -5.12 9.91 -0.90
C GLY A 184 -3.76 10.25 -1.48
N GLY A 185 -3.12 9.25 -2.08
CA GLY A 185 -1.84 9.38 -2.75
C GLY A 185 -1.91 10.04 -4.12
N LEU A 186 -1.41 9.36 -5.16
CA LEU A 186 -1.42 9.83 -6.55
C LEU A 186 -2.70 9.36 -7.27
N ALA A 187 -3.43 10.30 -7.84
CA ALA A 187 -4.62 9.99 -8.63
C ALA A 187 -4.29 9.05 -9.80
N GLY A 188 -5.13 8.03 -10.01
CA GLY A 188 -4.96 7.03 -11.06
C GLY A 188 -3.89 5.96 -10.76
N ALA A 189 -3.18 6.04 -9.65
CA ALA A 189 -2.31 4.97 -9.16
C ALA A 189 -3.13 3.94 -8.38
N SER A 190 -3.01 2.65 -8.73
CA SER A 190 -3.84 1.59 -8.15
C SER A 190 -3.81 1.53 -6.62
N PRO A 191 -2.69 1.75 -5.90
CA PRO A 191 -2.72 1.76 -4.44
C PRO A 191 -3.64 2.85 -3.87
N ALA A 192 -3.55 4.10 -4.37
CA ALA A 192 -4.38 5.19 -3.88
C ALA A 192 -5.88 4.92 -4.11
N GLU A 193 -6.24 4.48 -5.32
CA GLU A 193 -7.63 4.19 -5.67
C GLU A 193 -8.21 3.02 -4.85
N ASN A 194 -7.44 1.93 -4.70
CA ASN A 194 -7.86 0.75 -3.95
C ASN A 194 -8.04 1.05 -2.45
N ARG A 195 -7.11 1.82 -1.86
CA ARG A 195 -7.17 2.21 -0.44
C ARG A 195 -8.37 3.12 -0.17
N ILE A 196 -8.56 4.17 -1.00
CA ILE A 196 -9.71 5.09 -0.89
C ILE A 196 -11.01 4.33 -1.04
N LYS A 197 -11.11 3.44 -2.03
CA LYS A 197 -12.32 2.61 -2.25
C LYS A 197 -12.61 1.76 -1.01
N ALA A 198 -11.63 1.03 -0.52
CA ALA A 198 -11.78 0.15 0.64
C ALA A 198 -12.14 0.92 1.92
N ALA A 199 -11.55 2.11 2.13
CA ALA A 199 -11.89 2.97 3.25
C ALA A 199 -13.32 3.51 3.16
N LYS A 200 -13.75 3.96 1.98
CA LYS A 200 -15.13 4.41 1.76
C LYS A 200 -16.16 3.29 1.98
N GLU A 201 -15.85 2.06 1.59
CA GLU A 201 -16.71 0.91 1.86
C GLU A 201 -16.95 0.69 3.35
N VAL A 202 -15.95 0.99 4.20
CA VAL A 202 -16.10 0.95 5.66
C VAL A 202 -16.91 2.15 6.15
N PHE A 203 -16.53 3.39 5.79
CA PHE A 203 -17.22 4.58 6.27
C PHE A 203 -18.70 4.60 5.88
N ASN A 204 -19.06 4.08 4.71
CA ASN A 204 -20.45 3.99 4.24
C ASN A 204 -21.32 3.08 5.11
N GLN A 205 -20.74 2.21 5.95
CA GLN A 205 -21.49 1.39 6.90
C GLN A 205 -21.93 2.18 8.14
N TYR A 206 -21.37 3.37 8.35
CA TYR A 206 -21.61 4.19 9.53
C TYR A 206 -22.23 5.54 9.14
N PRO A 207 -23.58 5.66 9.14
CA PRO A 207 -24.28 6.89 8.72
C PRO A 207 -23.89 8.15 9.52
N GLY A 208 -23.33 7.97 10.73
CA GLY A 208 -22.82 9.07 11.54
C GLY A 208 -21.47 9.63 11.06
N ILE A 209 -20.75 8.93 10.18
CA ILE A 209 -19.49 9.40 9.60
C ILE A 209 -19.77 10.11 8.28
N GLN A 210 -19.39 11.36 8.18
CA GLN A 210 -19.50 12.15 6.95
C GLN A 210 -18.11 12.41 6.36
N VAL A 211 -17.86 11.95 5.15
CA VAL A 211 -16.67 12.32 4.38
C VAL A 211 -16.91 13.69 3.73
N LEU A 212 -16.20 14.72 4.20
CA LEU A 212 -16.32 16.09 3.69
C LEU A 212 -15.68 16.24 2.33
N GLU A 213 -14.44 15.78 2.20
CA GLU A 213 -13.68 15.83 0.95
C GLU A 213 -12.69 14.67 0.85
N VAL A 214 -12.37 14.30 -0.38
CA VAL A 214 -11.25 13.42 -0.74
C VAL A 214 -10.30 14.21 -1.60
N GLN A 215 -9.02 14.30 -1.19
CA GLN A 215 -7.99 15.06 -1.90
C GLN A 215 -6.78 14.18 -2.19
N TYR A 216 -6.15 14.36 -3.35
CA TYR A 216 -4.95 13.64 -3.73
C TYR A 216 -3.70 14.48 -3.47
N THR A 217 -2.72 13.89 -2.80
CA THR A 217 -1.52 14.56 -2.30
C THR A 217 -0.24 14.14 -3.03
N SER A 218 -0.34 13.21 -3.96
CA SER A 218 0.81 12.59 -4.67
C SER A 218 1.83 11.95 -3.69
N TRP A 219 1.38 11.47 -2.51
CA TRP A 219 2.23 10.97 -1.43
C TRP A 219 3.35 11.96 -1.03
N SER A 220 3.04 13.24 -1.03
CA SER A 220 3.98 14.32 -0.68
C SER A 220 3.60 14.94 0.66
N PRO A 221 4.53 15.00 1.64
CA PRO A 221 4.31 15.73 2.89
C PRO A 221 3.97 17.22 2.66
N ALA A 222 4.65 17.86 1.71
CA ALA A 222 4.40 19.27 1.38
C ALA A 222 2.99 19.50 0.81
N ASN A 223 2.54 18.62 -0.10
CA ASN A 223 1.17 18.69 -0.63
C ASN A 223 0.14 18.37 0.45
N GLY A 224 0.43 17.37 1.32
CA GLY A 224 -0.41 17.05 2.47
C GLY A 224 -0.62 18.27 3.37
N LYS A 225 0.46 18.99 3.70
CA LYS A 225 0.41 20.23 4.48
C LYS A 225 -0.39 21.33 3.78
N LYS A 226 -0.10 21.59 2.50
CA LYS A 226 -0.79 22.62 1.70
C LYS A 226 -2.30 22.35 1.63
N ILE A 227 -2.68 21.13 1.27
CA ILE A 227 -4.08 20.73 1.11
C ILE A 227 -4.79 20.78 2.46
N MET A 228 -4.19 20.22 3.53
CA MET A 228 -4.80 20.23 4.85
C MET A 228 -4.96 21.66 5.38
N SER A 229 -4.01 22.56 5.14
CA SER A 229 -4.15 23.98 5.53
C SER A 229 -5.39 24.61 4.91
N ALA A 230 -5.68 24.34 3.63
CA ALA A 230 -6.90 24.81 2.96
C ALA A 230 -8.17 24.17 3.55
N LEU A 231 -8.14 22.87 3.85
CA LEU A 231 -9.26 22.16 4.48
C LEU A 231 -9.54 22.68 5.90
N ILE A 232 -8.50 23.00 6.69
CA ILE A 232 -8.67 23.62 8.02
C ILE A 232 -9.28 25.01 7.90
N GLN A 233 -8.87 25.81 6.91
CA GLN A 233 -9.52 27.12 6.67
C GLN A 233 -11.00 26.99 6.31
N LYS A 234 -11.35 25.93 5.56
CA LYS A 234 -12.72 25.71 5.09
C LYS A 234 -13.64 25.11 6.15
N TYR A 235 -13.15 24.15 6.91
CA TYR A 235 -13.96 23.34 7.83
C TYR A 235 -13.62 23.53 9.31
N GLY A 236 -12.42 24.00 9.62
CA GLY A 236 -12.00 24.31 10.99
C GLY A 236 -12.20 23.14 11.95
N LYS A 237 -12.93 23.41 13.03
CA LYS A 237 -13.21 22.44 14.10
C LYS A 237 -14.20 21.33 13.69
N ASP A 238 -14.83 21.43 12.56
CA ASP A 238 -15.71 20.38 12.04
C ASP A 238 -14.94 19.12 11.62
N ILE A 239 -13.62 19.23 11.39
CA ILE A 239 -12.78 18.08 11.07
C ILE A 239 -12.56 17.26 12.35
N ALA A 240 -13.32 16.19 12.51
CA ALA A 240 -13.22 15.28 13.65
C ALA A 240 -12.09 14.25 13.48
N GLY A 241 -11.69 13.92 12.23
CA GLY A 241 -10.64 12.96 11.94
C GLY A 241 -10.07 13.12 10.53
N VAL A 242 -8.87 12.58 10.32
CA VAL A 242 -8.18 12.57 9.03
C VAL A 242 -7.84 11.15 8.66
N TRP A 243 -8.40 10.68 7.57
CA TRP A 243 -7.96 9.44 6.95
C TRP A 243 -6.87 9.77 5.90
N ALA A 244 -5.64 9.34 6.14
CA ALA A 244 -4.55 9.41 5.18
C ALA A 244 -4.10 8.00 4.82
N ASP A 245 -3.89 7.73 3.54
CA ASP A 245 -3.50 6.40 3.06
C ASP A 245 -2.01 6.09 3.23
N SER A 246 -1.23 7.07 3.71
CA SER A 246 0.20 6.93 4.03
C SER A 246 0.64 7.98 5.03
N GLY A 247 1.67 7.67 5.80
CA GLY A 247 2.31 8.61 6.73
C GLY A 247 3.01 9.78 6.06
N LEU A 248 3.29 9.71 4.76
CA LEU A 248 3.90 10.81 4.02
C LEU A 248 3.02 12.07 4.09
N GLN A 249 1.80 12.02 3.55
CA GLN A 249 0.89 13.15 3.64
C GLN A 249 0.26 13.32 5.02
N GLY A 250 0.18 12.22 5.81
CA GLY A 250 -0.27 12.27 7.19
C GLY A 250 0.62 13.17 8.07
N SER A 251 1.95 13.12 7.88
CA SER A 251 2.88 14.02 8.57
C SER A 251 2.64 15.48 8.21
N GLY A 252 2.46 15.78 6.92
CA GLY A 252 2.13 17.13 6.46
C GLY A 252 0.78 17.63 6.99
N SER A 253 -0.20 16.73 7.11
CA SER A 253 -1.49 17.04 7.73
C SER A 253 -1.33 17.47 9.19
N ILE A 254 -0.60 16.70 10.01
CA ILE A 254 -0.35 17.06 11.41
C ILE A 254 0.35 18.42 11.52
N GLU A 255 1.37 18.67 10.67
CA GLU A 255 2.05 19.97 10.63
C GLU A 255 1.11 21.14 10.25
N ALA A 256 0.11 20.91 9.40
CA ALA A 256 -0.89 21.93 9.06
C ALA A 256 -1.76 22.29 10.26
N PHE A 257 -2.18 21.31 11.07
CA PHE A 257 -2.90 21.56 12.34
C PHE A 257 -2.06 22.34 13.33
N LEU A 258 -0.78 21.99 13.47
CA LEU A 258 0.15 22.71 14.34
C LEU A 258 0.32 24.18 13.88
N ALA A 259 0.50 24.40 12.59
CA ALA A 259 0.60 25.74 12.01
C ALA A 259 -0.69 26.56 12.20
N ALA A 260 -1.86 25.91 12.24
CA ALA A 260 -3.15 26.55 12.55
C ALA A 260 -3.38 26.79 14.05
N GLY A 261 -2.40 26.49 14.91
CA GLY A 261 -2.45 26.77 16.35
C GLY A 261 -3.10 25.69 17.22
N TYR A 262 -3.38 24.50 16.67
CA TYR A 262 -3.88 23.38 17.47
C TYR A 262 -2.82 22.93 18.47
N LYS A 263 -3.24 22.73 19.72
CA LYS A 263 -2.34 22.32 20.80
C LYS A 263 -2.08 20.81 20.77
N SER A 264 -0.97 20.40 21.41
CA SER A 264 -0.69 18.98 21.66
C SER A 264 -1.89 18.30 22.33
N GLY A 265 -2.31 17.15 21.83
CA GLY A 265 -3.49 16.41 22.29
C GLY A 265 -4.84 16.93 21.78
N ALA A 266 -4.86 18.05 21.03
CA ALA A 266 -6.08 18.60 20.43
C ALA A 266 -6.15 18.40 18.90
N ILE A 267 -5.14 17.81 18.31
CA ILE A 267 -5.13 17.44 16.88
C ILE A 267 -6.02 16.21 16.70
N PRO A 268 -6.94 16.22 15.72
CA PRO A 268 -7.82 15.09 15.45
C PRO A 268 -7.06 13.77 15.22
N PRO A 269 -7.68 12.59 15.43
CA PRO A 269 -7.08 11.32 15.09
C PRO A 269 -6.75 11.21 13.60
N HIS A 270 -5.59 10.61 13.32
CA HIS A 270 -5.05 10.43 11.96
C HIS A 270 -4.81 8.96 11.66
N THR A 271 -5.01 8.57 10.42
CA THR A 271 -4.47 7.32 9.89
C THR A 271 -3.22 7.58 9.04
N GLY A 272 -2.43 6.55 8.79
CA GLY A 272 -1.22 6.64 7.97
C GLY A 272 -0.41 5.36 8.03
N GLY A 273 0.89 5.48 8.14
CA GLY A 273 1.80 4.35 8.32
C GLY A 273 3.18 4.62 7.73
N ASP A 274 4.10 3.74 8.08
CA ASP A 274 5.44 3.54 7.53
C ASP A 274 6.37 4.77 7.36
N PHE A 275 6.04 5.93 7.92
CA PHE A 275 6.85 7.14 7.79
C PHE A 275 7.23 7.73 9.16
N ASN A 276 8.52 7.69 9.50
CA ASN A 276 9.03 8.06 10.81
C ASN A 276 8.65 9.50 11.22
N ALA A 277 8.61 10.45 10.28
CA ALA A 277 8.19 11.82 10.58
C ALA A 277 6.78 11.87 11.17
N MET A 278 5.83 11.10 10.62
CA MET A 278 4.47 11.04 11.16
C MET A 278 4.46 10.41 12.55
N TYR A 279 5.22 9.33 12.76
CA TYR A 279 5.34 8.66 14.06
C TYR A 279 5.94 9.58 15.12
N LYS A 280 7.01 10.32 14.78
CA LYS A 280 7.60 11.33 15.70
C LYS A 280 6.60 12.41 16.07
N LEU A 281 5.88 12.96 15.09
CA LEU A 281 4.84 13.97 15.33
C LEU A 281 3.70 13.43 16.21
N SER A 282 3.28 12.18 15.97
CA SER A 282 2.27 11.53 16.81
C SER A 282 2.70 11.46 18.28
N VAL A 283 3.93 11.01 18.55
CA VAL A 283 4.49 10.94 19.91
C VAL A 283 4.64 12.34 20.54
N GLN A 284 5.27 13.27 19.82
CA GLN A 284 5.57 14.62 20.31
C GLN A 284 4.33 15.44 20.61
N HIS A 285 3.29 15.29 19.81
CA HIS A 285 2.07 16.10 19.90
C HIS A 285 0.85 15.31 20.37
N LYS A 286 1.04 14.07 20.85
CA LYS A 286 -0.03 13.20 21.38
C LYS A 286 -1.19 13.07 20.40
N VAL A 287 -0.88 12.87 19.12
CA VAL A 287 -1.90 12.68 18.08
C VAL A 287 -2.33 11.20 18.06
N PRO A 288 -3.62 10.92 18.28
CA PRO A 288 -4.14 9.56 18.13
C PRO A 288 -3.88 9.06 16.71
N MET A 289 -3.26 7.88 16.57
CA MET A 289 -2.85 7.41 15.24
C MET A 289 -2.93 5.89 15.13
N VAL A 290 -3.35 5.41 13.94
CA VAL A 290 -3.08 4.08 13.45
C VAL A 290 -2.23 4.16 12.20
N GLY A 291 -1.22 3.31 12.11
CA GLY A 291 -0.41 3.07 10.93
C GLY A 291 -0.59 1.64 10.45
N VAL A 292 -0.88 1.48 9.17
CA VAL A 292 -0.79 0.18 8.48
C VAL A 292 0.29 0.33 7.43
N ASP A 293 1.35 -0.48 7.53
CA ASP A 293 2.48 -0.34 6.63
C ASP A 293 2.20 -0.91 5.22
N TYR A 294 2.99 -0.44 4.28
CA TYR A 294 3.00 -0.93 2.90
C TYR A 294 4.47 -1.15 2.51
N PRO A 295 5.02 -2.37 2.73
CA PRO A 295 6.45 -2.57 2.79
C PRO A 295 7.16 -2.42 1.44
N PRO A 296 8.18 -1.52 1.30
CA PRO A 296 8.96 -1.38 0.09
C PRO A 296 9.82 -2.61 -0.25
N ALA A 297 9.99 -3.52 0.71
CA ALA A 297 10.66 -4.80 0.52
C ALA A 297 9.98 -5.71 -0.52
N MET A 298 8.74 -5.42 -0.92
CA MET A 298 8.14 -6.04 -2.11
C MET A 298 9.01 -5.87 -3.36
N GLY A 299 9.83 -4.82 -3.43
CA GLY A 299 10.80 -4.61 -4.50
C GLY A 299 11.81 -5.75 -4.61
N ALA A 300 12.49 -6.08 -3.50
CA ALA A 300 13.44 -7.20 -3.48
C ALA A 300 12.74 -8.53 -3.79
N LYS A 301 11.56 -8.77 -3.20
CA LYS A 301 10.76 -9.97 -3.46
C LYS A 301 10.39 -10.10 -4.94
N SER A 302 9.96 -9.01 -5.57
CA SER A 302 9.60 -9.00 -6.99
C SER A 302 10.79 -9.32 -7.90
N PHE A 303 11.98 -8.82 -7.56
CA PHE A 303 13.19 -9.12 -8.30
C PHE A 303 13.58 -10.61 -8.24
N GLU A 304 13.43 -11.24 -7.09
CA GLU A 304 13.68 -12.68 -6.92
C GLU A 304 12.71 -13.52 -7.75
N VAL A 305 11.44 -13.12 -7.82
CA VAL A 305 10.40 -13.80 -8.59
C VAL A 305 10.71 -13.83 -10.10
N LEU A 306 11.49 -12.87 -10.63
CA LEU A 306 11.90 -12.87 -12.03
C LEU A 306 12.62 -14.17 -12.42
N PHE A 307 13.47 -14.69 -11.55
CA PHE A 307 14.22 -15.92 -11.80
C PHE A 307 13.34 -17.16 -11.75
N ASP A 308 12.28 -17.15 -10.93
CA ASP A 308 11.31 -18.25 -10.92
C ASP A 308 10.49 -18.28 -12.21
N VAL A 309 10.11 -17.11 -12.77
CA VAL A 309 9.47 -16.99 -14.08
C VAL A 309 10.40 -17.53 -15.17
N LEU A 310 11.67 -17.11 -15.18
CA LEU A 310 12.66 -17.54 -16.18
C LEU A 310 13.10 -19.01 -16.02
N ALA A 311 12.89 -19.59 -14.85
CA ALA A 311 13.04 -21.04 -14.64
C ALA A 311 11.84 -21.85 -15.11
N GLY A 312 10.75 -21.20 -15.52
CA GLY A 312 9.54 -21.87 -16.02
C GLY A 312 8.68 -22.49 -14.93
N LYS A 313 8.73 -21.96 -13.70
CA LYS A 313 7.95 -22.47 -12.56
C LYS A 313 6.49 -22.04 -12.63
N GLY A 314 5.63 -22.69 -11.84
CA GLY A 314 4.29 -22.18 -11.53
C GLY A 314 4.39 -20.95 -10.62
N ILE A 315 3.79 -19.83 -11.04
CA ILE A 315 3.89 -18.55 -10.34
C ILE A 315 2.51 -18.11 -9.84
N PRO A 316 2.30 -17.82 -8.56
CA PRO A 316 1.06 -17.20 -8.08
C PRO A 316 0.80 -15.89 -8.82
N ARG A 317 -0.44 -15.70 -9.31
CA ARG A 317 -0.82 -14.46 -10.05
C ARG A 317 -0.73 -13.19 -9.17
N ARG A 318 -0.74 -13.36 -7.85
CA ARG A 318 -0.54 -12.32 -6.85
C ARG A 318 0.34 -12.86 -5.72
N ILE A 319 1.34 -12.10 -5.34
CA ILE A 319 2.24 -12.39 -4.23
C ILE A 319 2.18 -11.20 -3.28
N GLU A 320 1.73 -11.44 -2.06
CA GLU A 320 1.69 -10.41 -1.02
C GLU A 320 2.86 -10.57 -0.06
N VAL A 321 3.39 -9.43 0.37
CA VAL A 321 4.36 -9.34 1.45
C VAL A 321 3.64 -9.01 2.76
N ASN A 322 4.23 -9.42 3.88
CA ASN A 322 3.67 -9.18 5.21
C ASN A 322 3.53 -7.69 5.49
N GLN A 323 2.39 -7.32 6.08
CA GLN A 323 2.12 -5.98 6.59
C GLN A 323 2.11 -6.00 8.12
N GLN A 324 2.36 -4.86 8.73
CA GLN A 324 2.22 -4.67 10.17
C GLN A 324 1.34 -3.47 10.48
N ILE A 325 0.76 -3.52 11.68
CA ILE A 325 -0.08 -2.44 12.20
C ILE A 325 0.66 -1.81 13.38
N VAL A 326 0.57 -0.50 13.47
CA VAL A 326 1.04 0.30 14.59
C VAL A 326 -0.11 1.15 15.08
N VAL A 327 -0.40 1.12 16.35
CA VAL A 327 -1.38 2.02 16.98
C VAL A 327 -0.69 2.82 18.10
N SER A 328 -0.97 4.10 18.19
CA SER A 328 -0.41 4.94 19.24
C SER A 328 -0.96 4.53 20.61
N GLN A 329 -0.10 4.60 21.64
CA GLN A 329 -0.40 4.11 23.00
C GLN A 329 -1.69 4.73 23.57
N GLY A 330 -2.57 3.89 24.09
CA GLY A 330 -3.86 4.30 24.66
C GLY A 330 -4.91 4.68 23.62
N HIS A 331 -4.67 4.33 22.34
CA HIS A 331 -5.61 4.61 21.25
C HIS A 331 -6.03 3.34 20.51
N GLU A 332 -5.89 2.19 21.16
CA GLU A 332 -6.44 0.92 20.72
C GLU A 332 -7.97 1.02 20.60
N THR A 333 -8.52 0.17 19.74
CA THR A 333 -9.97 0.08 19.51
C THR A 333 -10.42 -1.38 19.53
N ALA A 334 -11.69 -1.63 19.37
CA ALA A 334 -12.23 -3.00 19.38
C ALA A 334 -11.67 -3.88 18.24
N SER A 335 -11.41 -3.28 17.07
CA SER A 335 -10.87 -3.99 15.91
C SER A 335 -9.34 -3.96 15.84
N VAL A 336 -8.69 -2.93 16.40
CA VAL A 336 -7.23 -2.80 16.48
C VAL A 336 -6.83 -2.80 17.95
N ALA A 337 -6.68 -3.99 18.50
CA ALA A 337 -6.46 -4.22 19.92
C ALA A 337 -4.99 -4.02 20.34
N ALA A 338 -4.74 -4.13 21.65
CA ALA A 338 -3.42 -3.88 22.24
C ALA A 338 -2.32 -4.85 21.80
N ASP A 339 -2.66 -6.04 21.30
CA ASP A 339 -1.72 -7.03 20.78
C ASP A 339 -1.01 -6.59 19.48
N VAL A 340 -1.57 -5.59 18.77
CA VAL A 340 -0.95 -4.99 17.58
C VAL A 340 -0.15 -3.72 17.90
N PHE A 341 -0.13 -3.31 19.17
CA PHE A 341 0.57 -2.10 19.61
C PHE A 341 2.09 -2.27 19.65
N VAL A 342 2.80 -1.24 19.19
CA VAL A 342 4.26 -1.13 19.28
C VAL A 342 4.62 0.07 20.14
N LYS A 343 5.19 -0.16 21.32
CA LYS A 343 5.54 0.90 22.27
C LYS A 343 6.52 1.91 21.67
N ASP A 344 7.57 1.41 21.03
CA ASP A 344 8.67 2.22 20.49
C ASP A 344 8.57 2.29 18.96
N TYR A 345 7.41 2.69 18.44
CA TYR A 345 7.16 2.74 17.01
C TYR A 345 7.81 3.94 16.30
N ALA A 346 8.23 4.97 17.04
CA ALA A 346 8.91 6.14 16.49
C ALA A 346 10.41 6.10 16.81
N LEU A 347 11.26 6.21 15.80
CA LEU A 347 12.71 6.33 15.95
C LEU A 347 13.09 7.79 16.13
N MET A 348 13.12 8.25 17.41
CA MET A 348 13.31 9.66 17.74
C MET A 348 14.70 10.19 17.36
N ASP A 349 15.72 9.32 17.31
CA ASP A 349 17.12 9.62 16.96
C ASP A 349 17.40 9.52 15.45
N LYS A 350 16.45 9.02 14.65
CA LYS A 350 16.61 8.85 13.20
C LYS A 350 15.92 9.96 12.41
N PRO A 351 16.32 10.21 11.15
CA PRO A 351 15.66 11.17 10.27
C PRO A 351 14.16 10.85 10.10
N GLY A 352 13.36 11.89 9.90
CA GLY A 352 11.94 11.76 9.61
C GLY A 352 11.64 11.01 8.31
N ALA A 353 12.57 11.05 7.35
CA ALA A 353 12.43 10.38 6.05
C ALA A 353 12.58 8.85 6.10
N VAL A 354 12.93 8.28 7.25
CA VAL A 354 13.03 6.82 7.41
C VAL A 354 11.67 6.17 7.21
N ILE A 355 11.66 5.12 6.39
CA ILE A 355 10.47 4.28 6.21
C ILE A 355 10.45 3.22 7.31
N MET A 356 9.34 3.18 8.04
CA MET A 356 9.15 2.38 9.25
C MET A 356 8.32 1.12 8.95
N SER A 357 8.69 0.40 7.89
CA SER A 357 8.02 -0.85 7.49
C SER A 357 8.71 -2.08 8.03
N SER A 358 8.04 -3.24 7.90
CA SER A 358 8.61 -4.55 8.19
C SER A 358 9.94 -4.74 7.46
N GLY A 359 10.99 -5.13 8.18
CA GLY A 359 12.34 -5.31 7.64
C GLY A 359 13.15 -4.01 7.47
N VAL A 360 12.58 -2.87 7.86
CA VAL A 360 13.22 -1.56 7.90
C VAL A 360 13.18 -1.07 9.36
N GLY A 361 13.27 0.13 9.69
CA GLY A 361 13.11 0.65 11.04
C GLY A 361 14.43 0.73 11.80
N LYS A 362 14.53 0.17 13.03
CA LYS A 362 15.71 0.32 13.89
C LYS A 362 17.02 -0.13 13.27
N ASP A 363 16.96 -1.06 12.32
CA ASP A 363 18.10 -1.59 11.58
C ASP A 363 18.29 -0.88 10.24
N TYR A 364 17.66 0.29 10.06
CA TYR A 364 17.75 1.08 8.85
C TYR A 364 19.18 1.55 8.60
N ASP A 365 19.79 1.01 7.57
CA ASP A 365 21.00 1.54 6.95
C ASP A 365 20.70 1.78 5.46
N PRO A 366 20.72 3.04 4.98
CA PRO A 366 20.46 3.33 3.58
C PRO A 366 21.45 2.67 2.62
N LYS A 367 22.64 2.27 3.10
CA LYS A 367 23.64 1.55 2.32
C LYS A 367 23.48 0.03 2.34
N ASN A 368 22.84 -0.50 3.37
CA ASN A 368 22.68 -1.93 3.61
C ASN A 368 21.21 -2.33 3.73
N PHE A 369 20.32 -1.65 3.02
CA PHE A 369 18.91 -1.99 3.03
C PHE A 369 18.72 -3.47 2.65
N ARG A 370 18.55 -4.30 3.66
CA ARG A 370 18.19 -5.70 3.50
C ARG A 370 16.70 -5.81 3.71
N ALA A 371 16.01 -6.23 2.67
CA ALA A 371 14.63 -6.67 2.76
C ALA A 371 14.58 -8.11 3.31
N ASP A 372 15.21 -8.34 4.45
CA ASP A 372 15.12 -9.61 5.14
C ASP A 372 13.79 -9.64 5.89
N TYR A 373 12.79 -10.22 5.22
CA TYR A 373 11.56 -10.62 5.90
C TYR A 373 11.89 -11.76 6.86
N PRO A 374 11.39 -11.74 8.10
CA PRO A 374 11.37 -12.95 8.90
C PRO A 374 10.62 -14.01 8.10
N LYS A 375 11.26 -15.17 7.98
CA LYS A 375 10.70 -16.37 7.34
C LYS A 375 9.43 -16.82 8.03
#